data_10a68ea1e3d62ff78661b9d96c2ec792
#
_entry.id   10a68ea1e3d62ff78661b9d96c2ec792
#
_cell.length_a   1.000
_cell.length_b   1.000
_cell.length_c   1.000
_cell.angle_alpha   90.00
_cell.angle_beta   90.00
_cell.angle_gamma   90.00
#
_symmetry.space_group_name_H-M   'P 1'
#
loop_
_entity.id
_entity.type
_entity.pdbx_description
1 polymer ?
#
loop_
_entity_poly.entity_id
_entity_poly.type
_entity_poly.pdbx_seq_one_letter_code
_entity_poly.pdbx_strand_id
1 'polypeptide(L)'
;FYFGTGPIRGFATTLIIGLLASLFTAVCLTRLVYEHFLNKDKWTNLTFVTGLSKNLMKNPHFHFMSAYKYSFVIFAIALLVSFASFGIRGLSQGIDFSGGRNFVVQFEQQVEPETVTKLLQPEVGDATVSCIALGTDHKTIRVTTNYRINEENPEIDAQIEEFLYKALKKGKLLADYVTLNRFIDRDNRAGGSIISSQKVGPSIAKDVTHGAIISVIFALAAIFVYILIRFRNVAFSIGSTIALACDAILIIGTYSLLWGIVPFSLEIDQ
;
A
#
# COMPACT_ATOMS: atom_id res chain seq x y z
N PHE A 1 2.19 4.03 16.04
CA PHE A 1 3.46 4.63 16.49
C PHE A 1 4.24 3.68 17.41
N TYR A 2 3.61 3.08 18.39
CA TYR A 2 4.28 2.20 19.35
C TYR A 2 4.71 0.85 18.73
N PHE A 3 3.84 0.26 17.91
CA PHE A 3 4.06 -1.04 17.27
C PHE A 3 4.76 -0.98 15.91
N GLY A 4 4.86 0.23 15.31
CA GLY A 4 5.48 0.40 13.99
C GLY A 4 6.98 0.59 14.07
N THR A 5 7.69 0.04 13.10
CA THR A 5 9.14 0.21 12.90
C THR A 5 9.39 0.95 11.58
N GLY A 6 10.53 1.61 11.46
CA GLY A 6 10.98 2.24 10.22
C GLY A 6 9.95 3.17 9.55
N PRO A 7 9.55 2.87 8.31
CA PRO A 7 8.64 3.71 7.51
C PRO A 7 7.27 3.93 8.15
N ILE A 8 6.69 2.91 8.81
CA ILE A 8 5.38 3.00 9.48
C ILE A 8 5.42 4.05 10.59
N ARG A 9 6.51 4.10 11.36
CA ARG A 9 6.67 5.09 12.43
C ARG A 9 6.78 6.51 11.87
N GLY A 10 7.49 6.68 10.75
CA GLY A 10 7.58 7.96 10.04
C GLY A 10 6.22 8.43 9.55
N PHE A 11 5.48 7.54 8.88
CA PHE A 11 4.11 7.82 8.42
C PHE A 11 3.17 8.18 9.57
N ALA A 12 3.16 7.42 10.67
CA ALA A 12 2.35 7.70 11.83
C ALA A 12 2.67 9.09 12.44
N THR A 13 3.95 9.47 12.48
CA THR A 13 4.38 10.78 12.99
C THR A 13 3.85 11.92 12.12
N THR A 14 4.00 11.82 10.79
CA THR A 14 3.50 12.84 9.87
C THR A 14 1.98 12.95 9.90
N LEU A 15 1.28 11.82 10.04
CA LEU A 15 -0.18 11.80 10.14
C LEU A 15 -0.67 12.46 11.43
N ILE A 16 -0.02 12.21 12.58
CA ILE A 16 -0.35 12.87 13.85
C ILE A 16 -0.15 14.38 13.74
N ILE A 17 0.98 14.83 13.19
CA ILE A 17 1.26 16.26 12.99
C ILE A 17 0.21 16.88 12.06
N GLY A 18 -0.11 16.21 10.94
CA GLY A 18 -1.12 16.66 10.00
C GLY A 18 -2.53 16.79 10.63
N LEU A 19 -2.93 15.81 11.43
CA LEU A 19 -4.22 15.86 12.15
C LEU A 19 -4.27 17.00 13.15
N LEU A 20 -3.22 17.19 13.96
CA LEU A 20 -3.15 18.28 14.93
C LEU A 20 -3.16 19.66 14.25
N ALA A 21 -2.40 19.82 13.17
CA ALA A 21 -2.39 21.04 12.37
C ALA A 21 -3.76 21.32 11.74
N SER A 22 -4.42 20.30 11.18
CA SER A 22 -5.75 20.41 10.60
C SER A 22 -6.80 20.79 11.65
N LEU A 23 -6.76 20.16 12.82
CA LEU A 23 -7.66 20.48 13.93
C LEU A 23 -7.45 21.94 14.41
N PHE A 24 -6.20 22.36 14.59
CA PHE A 24 -5.87 23.71 14.96
C PHE A 24 -6.39 24.73 13.94
N THR A 25 -6.14 24.48 12.66
CA THR A 25 -6.60 25.35 11.57
C THR A 25 -8.13 25.40 11.51
N ALA A 26 -8.79 24.25 11.52
CA ALA A 26 -10.25 24.17 11.40
C ALA A 26 -10.99 24.80 12.58
N VAL A 27 -10.48 24.65 13.81
CA VAL A 27 -11.16 25.15 15.01
C VAL A 27 -10.67 26.56 15.37
N CYS A 28 -9.36 26.75 15.51
CA CYS A 28 -8.80 28.00 16.02
C CYS A 28 -8.69 29.08 14.95
N LEU A 29 -8.02 28.81 13.85
CA LEU A 29 -7.79 29.84 12.82
C LEU A 29 -9.09 30.22 12.11
N THR A 30 -9.92 29.27 11.77
CA THR A 30 -11.20 29.55 11.11
C THR A 30 -12.09 30.42 12.02
N ARG A 31 -12.17 30.08 13.32
CA ARG A 31 -12.94 30.86 14.29
C ARG A 31 -12.41 32.28 14.43
N LEU A 32 -11.10 32.47 14.59
CA LEU A 32 -10.48 33.78 14.68
C LEU A 32 -10.77 34.67 13.46
N VAL A 33 -10.68 34.06 12.26
CA VAL A 33 -10.97 34.77 11.01
C VAL A 33 -12.43 35.21 10.98
N TYR A 34 -13.37 34.29 11.27
CA TYR A 34 -14.79 34.64 11.32
C TYR A 34 -15.10 35.69 12.37
N GLU A 35 -14.62 35.57 13.61
CA GLU A 35 -14.84 36.56 14.67
C GLU A 35 -14.28 37.92 14.27
N HIS A 36 -13.08 37.97 13.67
CA HIS A 36 -12.49 39.23 13.24
C HIS A 36 -13.32 39.97 12.17
N PHE A 37 -13.85 39.25 11.19
CA PHE A 37 -14.64 39.85 10.13
C PHE A 37 -16.07 40.15 10.56
N LEU A 38 -16.69 39.31 11.39
CA LEU A 38 -18.02 39.58 11.96
C LEU A 38 -18.03 40.79 12.88
N ASN A 39 -17.00 40.95 13.71
CA ASN A 39 -16.88 42.13 14.58
C ASN A 39 -16.69 43.45 13.81
N LYS A 40 -16.34 43.34 12.52
CA LYS A 40 -16.22 44.50 11.60
C LYS A 40 -17.44 44.67 10.70
N ASP A 41 -18.53 43.96 10.95
CA ASP A 41 -19.76 43.94 10.16
C ASP A 41 -19.56 43.65 8.66
N LYS A 42 -18.40 43.00 8.26
CA LYS A 42 -18.06 42.78 6.89
C LYS A 42 -18.63 41.48 6.29
N TRP A 43 -18.90 40.47 7.09
CA TRP A 43 -19.34 39.14 6.66
C TRP A 43 -20.73 38.76 7.14
N THR A 44 -21.58 39.73 7.49
CA THR A 44 -22.95 39.50 7.96
C THR A 44 -23.87 38.83 6.91
N ASN A 45 -23.59 39.01 5.62
CA ASN A 45 -24.39 38.46 4.50
C ASN A 45 -23.62 37.47 3.62
N LEU A 46 -22.72 36.66 4.20
CA LEU A 46 -22.03 35.63 3.48
C LEU A 46 -22.98 34.55 2.98
N THR A 47 -23.12 34.41 1.68
CA THR A 47 -23.81 33.29 1.05
C THR A 47 -22.78 32.23 0.63
N PHE A 48 -22.89 31.02 1.21
CA PHE A 48 -22.02 29.88 0.87
C PHE A 48 -22.49 29.10 -0.36
N VAL A 49 -23.51 29.64 -1.06
CA VAL A 49 -24.11 29.00 -2.22
C VAL A 49 -23.44 29.53 -3.48
N THR A 50 -22.75 28.66 -4.21
CA THR A 50 -22.22 28.95 -5.53
C THR A 50 -23.28 28.73 -6.61
N GLY A 51 -23.13 29.33 -7.79
CA GLY A 51 -24.07 29.16 -8.91
C GLY A 51 -24.33 27.69 -9.28
N LEU A 52 -23.30 26.83 -9.16
CA LEU A 52 -23.40 25.38 -9.38
C LEU A 52 -24.17 24.65 -8.27
N SER A 53 -23.94 25.05 -6.99
CA SER A 53 -24.56 24.33 -5.86
C SER A 53 -26.00 24.76 -5.57
N LYS A 54 -26.43 25.92 -6.10
CA LYS A 54 -27.76 26.49 -5.85
C LYS A 54 -28.93 25.59 -6.27
N ASN A 55 -28.74 24.80 -7.33
CA ASN A 55 -29.78 23.95 -7.89
C ASN A 55 -29.49 22.45 -7.73
N LEU A 56 -28.29 22.06 -7.30
CA LEU A 56 -27.85 20.67 -7.31
C LEU A 56 -28.64 19.78 -6.33
N MET A 57 -29.16 20.35 -5.23
CA MET A 57 -29.91 19.62 -4.21
C MET A 57 -31.21 20.36 -3.77
N LYS A 58 -31.83 21.11 -4.68
CA LYS A 58 -33.01 21.91 -4.34
C LYS A 58 -34.22 21.05 -3.96
N ASN A 59 -34.37 19.88 -4.58
CA ASN A 59 -35.41 18.90 -4.27
C ASN A 59 -34.83 17.47 -4.45
N PRO A 60 -34.09 16.93 -3.48
CA PRO A 60 -33.64 15.56 -3.57
C PRO A 60 -34.82 14.60 -3.33
N HIS A 61 -35.30 13.94 -4.37
CA HIS A 61 -36.32 12.89 -4.28
C HIS A 61 -35.71 11.51 -4.03
N PHE A 62 -34.52 11.44 -3.47
CA PHE A 62 -33.85 10.16 -3.20
C PHE A 62 -34.38 9.56 -1.88
N HIS A 63 -35.02 8.41 -1.99
CA HIS A 63 -35.45 7.63 -0.82
C HIS A 63 -34.29 6.79 -0.28
N PHE A 64 -33.27 7.42 0.28
CA PHE A 64 -32.07 6.74 0.81
C PHE A 64 -32.41 5.63 1.80
N MET A 65 -33.38 5.87 2.69
CA MET A 65 -33.77 4.88 3.70
C MET A 65 -34.48 3.66 3.10
N SER A 66 -35.10 3.76 1.92
CA SER A 66 -35.70 2.62 1.25
C SER A 66 -34.68 1.75 0.51
N ALA A 67 -33.54 2.33 0.15
CA ALA A 67 -32.47 1.67 -0.58
C ALA A 67 -31.51 0.85 0.32
N TYR A 68 -31.65 0.90 1.66
CA TYR A 68 -30.72 0.23 2.56
C TYR A 68 -30.57 -1.28 2.30
N LYS A 69 -31.68 -1.95 1.92
CA LYS A 69 -31.67 -3.38 1.62
C LYS A 69 -30.77 -3.71 0.42
N TYR A 70 -30.84 -2.87 -0.64
CA TYR A 70 -29.99 -3.04 -1.82
C TYR A 70 -28.52 -2.77 -1.50
N SER A 71 -28.23 -1.72 -0.73
CA SER A 71 -26.87 -1.42 -0.27
C SER A 71 -26.28 -2.56 0.55
N PHE A 72 -27.09 -3.14 1.46
CA PHE A 72 -26.64 -4.26 2.29
C PHE A 72 -26.35 -5.51 1.46
N VAL A 73 -27.18 -5.81 0.47
CA VAL A 73 -26.97 -6.95 -0.45
C VAL A 73 -25.70 -6.75 -1.28
N ILE A 74 -25.53 -5.56 -1.86
CA ILE A 74 -24.32 -5.24 -2.65
C ILE A 74 -23.06 -5.36 -1.78
N PHE A 75 -23.10 -4.84 -0.56
CA PHE A 75 -22.00 -4.93 0.37
C PHE A 75 -21.68 -6.37 0.77
N ALA A 76 -22.70 -7.18 1.06
CA ALA A 76 -22.53 -8.59 1.39
C ALA A 76 -21.94 -9.38 0.21
N ILE A 77 -22.38 -9.10 -1.03
CA ILE A 77 -21.81 -9.72 -2.23
C ILE A 77 -20.34 -9.30 -2.38
N ALA A 78 -20.02 -8.02 -2.18
CA ALA A 78 -18.63 -7.54 -2.27
C ALA A 78 -17.73 -8.21 -1.23
N LEU A 79 -18.20 -8.40 0.00
CA LEU A 79 -17.49 -9.14 1.04
C LEU A 79 -17.27 -10.61 0.64
N LEU A 80 -18.30 -11.29 0.15
CA LEU A 80 -18.18 -12.68 -0.30
C LEU A 80 -17.17 -12.82 -1.45
N VAL A 81 -17.20 -11.92 -2.42
CA VAL A 81 -16.23 -11.88 -3.52
C VAL A 81 -14.81 -11.64 -2.99
N SER A 82 -14.65 -10.75 -2.01
CA SER A 82 -13.36 -10.50 -1.37
C SER A 82 -12.83 -11.75 -0.66
N PHE A 83 -13.65 -12.45 0.12
CA PHE A 83 -13.26 -13.69 0.77
C PHE A 83 -12.95 -14.82 -0.24
N ALA A 84 -13.74 -14.95 -1.29
CA ALA A 84 -13.49 -15.92 -2.35
C ALA A 84 -12.15 -15.62 -3.07
N SER A 85 -11.86 -14.35 -3.35
CA SER A 85 -10.58 -13.94 -3.92
C SER A 85 -9.40 -14.29 -3.02
N PHE A 86 -9.52 -14.09 -1.71
CA PHE A 86 -8.51 -14.52 -0.75
C PHE A 86 -8.24 -16.03 -0.79
N GLY A 87 -9.31 -16.84 -0.89
CA GLY A 87 -9.19 -18.30 -0.91
C GLY A 87 -8.58 -18.85 -2.21
N ILE A 88 -8.82 -18.18 -3.34
CA ILE A 88 -8.41 -18.66 -4.68
C ILE A 88 -7.07 -18.07 -5.11
N ARG A 89 -6.89 -16.75 -4.95
CA ARG A 89 -5.72 -16.02 -5.45
C ARG A 89 -4.67 -15.72 -4.37
N GLY A 90 -5.07 -15.70 -3.10
CA GLY A 90 -4.22 -15.25 -2.00
C GLY A 90 -3.97 -13.74 -2.06
N LEU A 91 -2.89 -13.33 -1.42
CA LEU A 91 -2.40 -11.94 -1.35
C LEU A 91 -0.98 -11.87 -1.87
N SER A 92 -0.70 -10.91 -2.73
CA SER A 92 0.67 -10.56 -3.08
C SER A 92 1.28 -9.74 -1.95
N GLN A 93 2.14 -10.39 -1.17
CA GLN A 93 2.82 -9.78 -0.02
C GLN A 93 4.20 -9.32 -0.47
N GLY A 94 4.56 -8.08 -0.11
CA GLY A 94 5.92 -7.58 -0.23
C GLY A 94 6.90 -8.31 0.70
N ILE A 95 8.19 -8.03 0.53
CA ILE A 95 9.24 -8.67 1.34
C ILE A 95 9.14 -8.39 2.82
N ASP A 96 8.50 -7.29 3.21
CA ASP A 96 8.33 -6.91 4.61
C ASP A 96 7.42 -7.89 5.37
N PHE A 97 6.49 -8.55 4.68
CA PHE A 97 5.56 -9.52 5.25
C PHE A 97 5.94 -10.98 4.95
N SER A 98 6.51 -11.26 3.77
CA SER A 98 6.89 -12.61 3.37
C SER A 98 8.35 -12.96 3.67
N GLY A 99 9.19 -11.96 3.86
CA GLY A 99 10.63 -12.09 3.81
C GLY A 99 11.13 -12.24 2.36
N GLY A 100 12.31 -11.75 2.08
CA GLY A 100 12.84 -11.83 0.72
C GLY A 100 13.93 -10.80 0.45
N ARG A 101 14.33 -10.76 -0.81
CA ARG A 101 15.24 -9.75 -1.36
C ARG A 101 14.56 -9.04 -2.51
N ASN A 102 14.67 -7.72 -2.51
CA ASN A 102 14.29 -6.87 -3.61
C ASN A 102 15.53 -6.31 -4.29
N PHE A 103 15.61 -6.49 -5.59
CA PHE A 103 16.61 -5.85 -6.44
C PHE A 103 15.89 -4.92 -7.41
N VAL A 104 16.23 -3.65 -7.40
CA VAL A 104 15.72 -2.70 -8.39
C VAL A 104 16.76 -2.61 -9.50
N VAL A 105 16.42 -3.18 -10.65
CA VAL A 105 17.28 -3.22 -11.83
C VAL A 105 16.80 -2.18 -12.84
N GLN A 106 17.69 -1.31 -13.27
CA GLN A 106 17.43 -0.37 -14.35
C GLN A 106 17.98 -0.94 -15.66
N PHE A 107 17.12 -1.06 -16.66
CA PHE A 107 17.45 -1.49 -18.00
C PHE A 107 17.66 -0.30 -18.94
N GLU A 108 18.39 -0.49 -20.02
CA GLU A 108 18.56 0.54 -21.07
C GLU A 108 17.34 0.62 -21.97
N GLN A 109 16.69 -0.52 -22.20
CA GLN A 109 15.51 -0.68 -23.03
C GLN A 109 14.28 -0.97 -22.17
N GLN A 110 13.11 -0.81 -22.74
CA GLN A 110 11.87 -1.25 -22.12
C GLN A 110 11.85 -2.77 -22.03
N VAL A 111 11.58 -3.29 -20.86
CA VAL A 111 11.52 -4.73 -20.58
C VAL A 111 10.20 -5.03 -19.88
N GLU A 112 9.51 -6.04 -20.41
CA GLU A 112 8.29 -6.53 -19.78
C GLU A 112 8.63 -7.36 -18.52
N PRO A 113 8.01 -7.09 -17.37
CA PRO A 113 8.25 -7.80 -16.12
C PRO A 113 8.07 -9.33 -16.25
N GLU A 114 7.07 -9.75 -17.02
CA GLU A 114 6.82 -11.17 -17.25
C GLU A 114 7.99 -11.88 -17.95
N THR A 115 8.69 -11.19 -18.83
CA THR A 115 9.87 -11.74 -19.51
C THR A 115 10.98 -12.02 -18.52
N VAL A 116 11.21 -11.10 -17.58
CA VAL A 116 12.19 -11.26 -16.50
C VAL A 116 11.79 -12.41 -15.57
N THR A 117 10.51 -12.46 -15.18
CA THR A 117 9.99 -13.55 -14.33
C THR A 117 10.16 -14.92 -15.00
N LYS A 118 9.77 -15.06 -16.26
CA LYS A 118 9.93 -16.32 -17.03
C LYS A 118 11.37 -16.75 -17.18
N LEU A 119 12.29 -15.80 -17.22
CA LEU A 119 13.72 -16.07 -17.33
C LEU A 119 14.32 -16.52 -16.00
N LEU A 120 13.94 -15.90 -14.89
CA LEU A 120 14.52 -16.13 -13.57
C LEU A 120 13.89 -17.34 -12.85
N GLN A 121 12.58 -17.55 -12.98
CA GLN A 121 11.86 -18.61 -12.26
C GLN A 121 12.44 -20.01 -12.44
N PRO A 122 12.83 -20.47 -13.65
CA PRO A 122 13.42 -21.80 -13.83
C PRO A 122 14.79 -21.98 -13.16
N GLU A 123 15.50 -20.88 -12.96
CA GLU A 123 16.88 -20.88 -12.45
C GLU A 123 16.93 -20.88 -10.90
N VAL A 124 15.83 -20.48 -10.22
CA VAL A 124 15.74 -20.41 -8.75
C VAL A 124 15.05 -21.62 -8.11
N GLY A 125 14.61 -22.59 -8.93
CA GLY A 125 13.93 -23.80 -8.45
C GLY A 125 12.61 -23.52 -7.74
N ASP A 126 12.47 -23.99 -6.50
CA ASP A 126 11.23 -23.83 -5.71
C ASP A 126 11.03 -22.42 -5.13
N ALA A 127 12.02 -21.54 -5.26
CA ALA A 127 11.90 -20.15 -4.81
C ALA A 127 10.96 -19.36 -5.72
N THR A 128 10.25 -18.40 -5.14
CA THR A 128 9.37 -17.50 -5.89
C THR A 128 10.15 -16.31 -6.43
N VAL A 129 9.82 -15.91 -7.67
CA VAL A 129 10.29 -14.68 -8.29
C VAL A 129 9.08 -13.88 -8.71
N SER A 130 9.00 -12.64 -8.28
CA SER A 130 8.02 -11.65 -8.73
C SER A 130 8.75 -10.47 -9.32
N CYS A 131 8.36 -10.03 -10.51
CA CYS A 131 8.93 -8.88 -11.17
C CYS A 131 7.87 -7.85 -11.47
N ILE A 132 8.16 -6.58 -11.18
CA ILE A 132 7.22 -5.47 -11.28
C ILE A 132 7.92 -4.29 -11.92
N ALA A 133 7.28 -3.65 -12.90
CA ALA A 133 7.78 -2.41 -13.46
C ALA A 133 7.59 -1.24 -12.48
N LEU A 134 8.63 -0.46 -12.28
CA LEU A 134 8.60 0.78 -11.53
C LEU A 134 8.61 1.96 -12.52
N GLY A 135 7.53 2.76 -12.47
CA GLY A 135 7.36 3.85 -13.42
C GLY A 135 6.66 3.44 -14.71
N THR A 136 6.36 4.42 -15.54
CA THR A 136 5.61 4.25 -16.81
C THR A 136 6.51 3.97 -18.02
N ASP A 137 7.81 4.06 -17.83
CA ASP A 137 8.81 3.87 -18.89
C ASP A 137 9.23 2.41 -19.09
N HIS A 138 8.81 1.49 -18.20
CA HIS A 138 9.15 0.06 -18.21
C HIS A 138 10.66 -0.23 -18.30
N LYS A 139 11.49 0.73 -17.89
CA LYS A 139 12.96 0.58 -17.86
C LYS A 139 13.48 0.14 -16.50
N THR A 140 12.70 0.33 -15.46
CA THR A 140 13.08 -0.05 -14.10
C THR A 140 12.18 -1.17 -13.64
N ILE A 141 12.77 -2.28 -13.23
CA ILE A 141 12.05 -3.46 -12.75
C ILE A 141 12.53 -3.80 -11.35
N ARG A 142 11.58 -3.96 -10.43
CA ARG A 142 11.83 -4.57 -9.12
C ARG A 142 11.72 -6.08 -9.27
N VAL A 143 12.79 -6.77 -8.94
CA VAL A 143 12.86 -8.23 -8.86
C VAL A 143 12.83 -8.63 -7.40
N THR A 144 11.77 -9.29 -6.98
CA THR A 144 11.55 -9.81 -5.63
C THR A 144 11.76 -11.30 -5.61
N THR A 145 12.57 -11.83 -4.70
CA THR A 145 12.81 -13.26 -4.58
C THR A 145 13.06 -13.69 -3.14
N ASN A 146 12.60 -14.89 -2.78
CA ASN A 146 12.92 -15.52 -1.50
C ASN A 146 14.05 -16.56 -1.65
N TYR A 147 14.77 -16.56 -2.77
CA TYR A 147 15.87 -17.49 -3.04
C TYR A 147 16.94 -17.38 -1.96
N ARG A 148 17.28 -18.52 -1.33
CA ARG A 148 18.28 -18.65 -0.25
C ARG A 148 18.12 -17.63 0.88
N ILE A 149 16.89 -17.25 1.24
CA ILE A 149 16.62 -16.21 2.23
C ILE A 149 17.01 -16.63 3.66
N ASN A 150 17.02 -17.92 3.94
CA ASN A 150 17.38 -18.48 5.24
C ASN A 150 18.89 -18.49 5.53
N GLU A 151 19.69 -18.17 4.53
CA GLU A 151 21.13 -18.13 4.66
C GLU A 151 21.59 -16.69 4.97
N GLU A 152 22.29 -16.49 6.09
CA GLU A 152 22.67 -15.17 6.59
C GLU A 152 24.10 -14.74 6.20
N ASN A 153 24.81 -15.53 5.38
CA ASN A 153 26.17 -15.20 4.96
C ASN A 153 26.17 -13.98 4.01
N PRO A 154 26.98 -12.94 4.26
CA PRO A 154 27.10 -11.78 3.36
C PRO A 154 27.56 -12.12 1.93
N GLU A 155 28.32 -13.20 1.77
CA GLU A 155 28.78 -13.66 0.45
C GLU A 155 27.62 -14.13 -0.46
N ILE A 156 26.51 -14.52 0.13
CA ILE A 156 25.33 -14.98 -0.62
C ILE A 156 24.68 -13.84 -1.39
N ASP A 157 24.65 -12.65 -0.83
CA ASP A 157 24.07 -11.49 -1.49
C ASP A 157 24.84 -11.18 -2.79
N ALA A 158 26.18 -11.26 -2.75
CA ALA A 158 27.03 -11.12 -3.94
C ALA A 158 26.81 -12.28 -4.95
N GLN A 159 26.65 -13.52 -4.47
CA GLN A 159 26.34 -14.66 -5.33
C GLN A 159 25.01 -14.51 -6.04
N ILE A 160 24.00 -13.95 -5.38
CA ILE A 160 22.68 -13.71 -5.97
C ILE A 160 22.74 -12.56 -6.98
N GLU A 161 23.48 -11.48 -6.71
CA GLU A 161 23.72 -10.42 -7.69
C GLU A 161 24.45 -10.93 -8.94
N GLU A 162 25.45 -11.80 -8.76
CA GLU A 162 26.14 -12.47 -9.88
C GLU A 162 25.22 -13.42 -10.64
N PHE A 163 24.36 -14.13 -9.93
CA PHE A 163 23.35 -15.02 -10.51
C PHE A 163 22.35 -14.21 -11.37
N LEU A 164 21.81 -13.11 -10.83
CA LEU A 164 20.93 -12.22 -11.58
C LEU A 164 21.60 -11.67 -12.83
N TYR A 165 22.86 -11.23 -12.72
CA TYR A 165 23.63 -10.77 -13.86
C TYR A 165 23.74 -11.83 -14.96
N LYS A 166 24.14 -13.07 -14.59
CA LYS A 166 24.28 -14.17 -15.54
C LYS A 166 22.97 -14.53 -16.23
N ALA A 167 21.88 -14.59 -15.45
CA ALA A 167 20.56 -14.91 -15.99
C ALA A 167 20.05 -13.83 -16.94
N LEU A 168 20.15 -12.56 -16.56
CA LEU A 168 19.71 -11.42 -17.39
C LEU A 168 20.57 -11.29 -18.66
N LYS A 169 21.86 -11.55 -18.56
CA LYS A 169 22.77 -11.53 -19.72
C LYS A 169 22.49 -12.68 -20.69
N LYS A 170 22.23 -13.91 -20.17
CA LYS A 170 21.82 -15.08 -20.96
C LYS A 170 20.49 -14.80 -21.69
N GLY A 171 19.56 -14.06 -21.05
CA GLY A 171 18.31 -13.62 -21.65
C GLY A 171 18.44 -12.45 -22.64
N LYS A 172 19.65 -11.92 -22.87
CA LYS A 172 19.91 -10.75 -23.73
C LYS A 172 19.16 -9.48 -23.32
N LEU A 173 18.84 -9.37 -22.01
CA LEU A 173 18.18 -8.18 -21.44
C LEU A 173 19.19 -7.12 -21.03
N LEU A 174 20.47 -7.48 -20.92
CA LEU A 174 21.60 -6.58 -20.69
C LEU A 174 22.43 -6.46 -21.96
N ALA A 175 22.93 -5.25 -22.24
CA ALA A 175 23.82 -5.03 -23.35
C ALA A 175 25.18 -5.74 -23.18
N ASP A 176 25.83 -6.09 -24.27
CA ASP A 176 27.08 -6.88 -24.26
C ASP A 176 28.23 -6.21 -23.51
N TYR A 177 28.27 -4.89 -23.47
CA TYR A 177 29.30 -4.12 -22.79
C TYR A 177 29.09 -4.03 -21.25
N VAL A 178 27.91 -4.45 -20.74
CA VAL A 178 27.64 -4.46 -19.28
C VAL A 178 28.44 -5.59 -18.66
N THR A 179 29.40 -5.22 -17.81
CA THR A 179 30.18 -6.14 -16.98
C THR A 179 29.53 -6.33 -15.63
N LEU A 180 29.92 -7.38 -14.89
CA LEU A 180 29.43 -7.64 -13.54
C LEU A 180 29.67 -6.43 -12.61
N ASN A 181 30.84 -5.82 -12.66
CA ASN A 181 31.17 -4.66 -11.84
C ASN A 181 30.26 -3.47 -12.13
N ARG A 182 29.91 -3.26 -13.41
CA ARG A 182 28.98 -2.20 -13.81
C ARG A 182 27.54 -2.53 -13.42
N PHE A 183 27.16 -3.79 -13.43
CA PHE A 183 25.81 -4.23 -13.02
C PHE A 183 25.59 -4.04 -11.50
N ILE A 184 26.61 -4.26 -10.69
CA ILE A 184 26.55 -4.11 -9.23
C ILE A 184 26.73 -2.64 -8.80
N ASP A 185 27.25 -1.78 -9.68
CA ASP A 185 27.48 -0.36 -9.40
C ASP A 185 26.15 0.38 -9.24
N ARG A 186 25.80 0.69 -7.98
CA ARG A 186 24.53 1.34 -7.59
C ARG A 186 24.48 2.82 -7.97
N ASP A 187 25.59 3.45 -8.30
CA ASP A 187 25.67 4.84 -8.71
C ASP A 187 25.50 5.00 -10.23
N ASN A 188 25.54 3.89 -10.97
CA ASN A 188 25.35 3.88 -12.40
C ASN A 188 23.87 4.05 -12.78
N ARG A 189 23.50 5.25 -13.23
CA ARG A 189 22.15 5.60 -13.69
C ARG A 189 21.95 5.48 -15.22
N ALA A 190 22.95 5.00 -15.93
CA ALA A 190 22.89 4.91 -17.39
C ALA A 190 22.15 3.65 -17.90
N GLY A 191 21.73 2.77 -16.99
CA GLY A 191 21.09 1.49 -17.31
C GLY A 191 22.03 0.31 -17.28
N GLY A 192 21.47 -0.89 -17.20
CA GLY A 192 22.21 -2.14 -17.04
C GLY A 192 22.81 -2.31 -15.63
N SER A 193 22.17 -1.79 -14.57
CA SER A 193 22.67 -1.85 -13.20
C SER A 193 21.58 -2.04 -12.16
N ILE A 194 21.98 -2.57 -10.99
CA ILE A 194 21.15 -2.62 -9.79
C ILE A 194 21.23 -1.25 -9.12
N ILE A 195 20.11 -0.53 -9.04
CA ILE A 195 20.04 0.78 -8.39
C ILE A 195 19.89 0.63 -6.87
N SER A 196 19.15 -0.38 -6.43
CA SER A 196 18.84 -0.61 -5.02
C SER A 196 18.71 -2.10 -4.74
N SER A 197 19.16 -2.51 -3.55
CA SER A 197 19.00 -3.87 -3.05
C SER A 197 18.55 -3.78 -1.59
N GLN A 198 17.52 -4.53 -1.24
CA GLN A 198 16.97 -4.63 0.10
C GLN A 198 16.76 -6.09 0.48
N LYS A 199 17.02 -6.43 1.73
CA LYS A 199 16.83 -7.77 2.28
C LYS A 199 16.02 -7.68 3.57
N VAL A 200 14.98 -8.48 3.68
CA VAL A 200 14.22 -8.67 4.92
C VAL A 200 14.28 -10.13 5.31
N GLY A 201 14.88 -10.41 6.46
CA GLY A 201 14.96 -11.77 6.98
C GLY A 201 13.59 -12.32 7.38
N PRO A 202 13.39 -13.66 7.35
CA PRO A 202 12.11 -14.28 7.68
C PRO A 202 11.62 -14.01 9.12
N SER A 203 12.54 -13.85 10.06
CA SER A 203 12.21 -13.51 11.46
C SER A 203 11.63 -12.09 11.55
N ILE A 204 12.25 -11.12 10.86
CA ILE A 204 11.80 -9.74 10.84
C ILE A 204 10.41 -9.66 10.16
N ALA A 205 10.22 -10.35 9.05
CA ALA A 205 8.93 -10.40 8.35
C ALA A 205 7.82 -10.97 9.25
N LYS A 206 8.10 -12.04 10.01
CA LYS A 206 7.16 -12.58 10.99
C LYS A 206 6.82 -11.58 12.09
N ASP A 207 7.81 -10.89 12.64
CA ASP A 207 7.61 -9.90 13.69
C ASP A 207 6.77 -8.72 13.18
N VAL A 208 7.01 -8.26 11.96
CA VAL A 208 6.22 -7.22 11.28
C VAL A 208 4.77 -7.67 11.08
N THR A 209 4.56 -8.89 10.57
CA THR A 209 3.23 -9.47 10.37
C THR A 209 2.46 -9.60 11.68
N HIS A 210 3.10 -10.14 12.73
CA HIS A 210 2.50 -10.23 14.06
C HIS A 210 2.17 -8.85 14.64
N GLY A 211 3.11 -7.90 14.53
CA GLY A 211 2.91 -6.52 14.96
C GLY A 211 1.73 -5.86 14.26
N ALA A 212 1.59 -6.06 12.95
CA ALA A 212 0.49 -5.52 12.15
C ALA A 212 -0.87 -6.08 12.60
N ILE A 213 -0.99 -7.40 12.78
CA ILE A 213 -2.24 -8.03 13.23
C ILE A 213 -2.65 -7.52 14.63
N ILE A 214 -1.70 -7.49 15.56
CA ILE A 214 -1.93 -6.99 16.92
C ILE A 214 -2.36 -5.52 16.88
N SER A 215 -1.70 -4.70 16.06
CA SER A 215 -2.04 -3.28 15.92
C SER A 215 -3.45 -3.06 15.41
N VAL A 216 -3.92 -3.84 14.44
CA VAL A 216 -5.30 -3.77 13.93
C VAL A 216 -6.30 -4.13 15.02
N ILE A 217 -6.06 -5.20 15.79
CA ILE A 217 -6.93 -5.60 16.90
C ILE A 217 -7.02 -4.49 17.95
N PHE A 218 -5.87 -3.92 18.34
CA PHE A 218 -5.86 -2.80 19.30
C PHE A 218 -6.55 -1.56 18.75
N ALA A 219 -6.38 -1.23 17.47
CA ALA A 219 -7.06 -0.11 16.83
C ALA A 219 -8.58 -0.28 16.86
N LEU A 220 -9.08 -1.45 16.47
CA LEU A 220 -10.51 -1.76 16.52
C LEU A 220 -11.07 -1.70 17.95
N ALA A 221 -10.34 -2.23 18.94
CA ALA A 221 -10.73 -2.17 20.34
C ALA A 221 -10.76 -0.73 20.86
N ALA A 222 -9.76 0.08 20.54
CA ALA A 222 -9.71 1.50 20.92
C ALA A 222 -10.86 2.30 20.31
N ILE A 223 -11.18 2.08 19.03
CA ILE A 223 -12.31 2.71 18.36
C ILE A 223 -13.63 2.27 18.98
N PHE A 224 -13.79 0.98 19.27
CA PHE A 224 -14.98 0.46 19.98
C PHE A 224 -15.19 1.18 21.31
N VAL A 225 -14.15 1.24 22.15
CA VAL A 225 -14.20 1.90 23.46
C VAL A 225 -14.50 3.40 23.32
N TYR A 226 -13.86 4.07 22.36
CA TYR A 226 -14.12 5.48 22.08
C TYR A 226 -15.59 5.74 21.71
N ILE A 227 -16.14 4.94 20.78
CA ILE A 227 -17.54 5.08 20.35
C ILE A 227 -18.50 4.75 21.51
N LEU A 228 -18.18 3.73 22.32
CA LEU A 228 -18.96 3.35 23.48
C LEU A 228 -19.06 4.47 24.51
N ILE A 229 -17.93 5.09 24.83
CA ILE A 229 -17.89 6.23 25.78
C ILE A 229 -18.64 7.44 25.20
N ARG A 230 -18.45 7.71 23.91
CA ARG A 230 -19.01 8.89 23.25
C ARG A 230 -20.52 8.84 23.07
N PHE A 231 -21.05 7.69 22.68
CA PHE A 231 -22.47 7.49 22.35
C PHE A 231 -23.25 6.73 23.42
N ARG A 232 -22.57 6.09 24.37
CA ARG A 232 -23.17 5.30 25.47
C ARG A 232 -24.16 4.23 24.99
N ASN A 233 -23.94 3.67 23.80
CA ASN A 233 -24.79 2.66 23.19
C ASN A 233 -23.94 1.51 22.66
N VAL A 234 -24.07 0.35 23.28
CA VAL A 234 -23.28 -0.84 22.94
C VAL A 234 -23.59 -1.35 21.53
N ALA A 235 -24.88 -1.39 21.15
CA ALA A 235 -25.27 -1.88 19.84
C ALA A 235 -24.69 -1.01 18.70
N PHE A 236 -24.69 0.32 18.89
CA PHE A 236 -24.09 1.25 17.94
C PHE A 236 -22.57 1.07 17.88
N SER A 237 -21.90 0.87 18.99
CA SER A 237 -20.45 0.66 19.05
C SER A 237 -20.02 -0.62 18.35
N ILE A 238 -20.75 -1.74 18.59
CA ILE A 238 -20.50 -3.00 17.91
C ILE A 238 -20.73 -2.86 16.40
N GLY A 239 -21.85 -2.27 15.98
CA GLY A 239 -22.18 -2.08 14.58
C GLY A 239 -21.14 -1.27 13.84
N SER A 240 -20.67 -0.15 14.41
CA SER A 240 -19.63 0.70 13.84
C SER A 240 -18.29 -0.01 13.73
N THR A 241 -17.90 -0.79 14.74
CA THR A 241 -16.64 -1.54 14.73
C THR A 241 -16.65 -2.66 13.69
N ILE A 242 -17.77 -3.38 13.58
CA ILE A 242 -17.95 -4.41 12.54
C ILE A 242 -17.89 -3.77 11.16
N ALA A 243 -18.56 -2.65 10.94
CA ALA A 243 -18.51 -1.95 9.66
C ALA A 243 -17.07 -1.58 9.28
N LEU A 244 -16.29 -1.01 10.22
CA LEU A 244 -14.90 -0.66 10.00
C LEU A 244 -14.02 -1.89 9.68
N ALA A 245 -14.25 -3.01 10.38
CA ALA A 245 -13.55 -4.26 10.09
C ALA A 245 -13.89 -4.80 8.69
N CYS A 246 -15.16 -4.73 8.30
CA CYS A 246 -15.60 -5.10 6.96
C CYS A 246 -15.00 -4.21 5.87
N ASP A 247 -14.91 -2.90 6.11
CA ASP A 247 -14.26 -1.95 5.17
C ASP A 247 -12.79 -2.30 4.97
N ALA A 248 -12.07 -2.60 6.06
CA ALA A 248 -10.68 -3.06 5.97
C ALA A 248 -10.55 -4.34 5.13
N ILE A 249 -11.43 -5.33 5.35
CA ILE A 249 -11.46 -6.58 4.57
C ILE A 249 -11.76 -6.29 3.09
N LEU A 250 -12.68 -5.38 2.79
CA LEU A 250 -12.98 -4.99 1.41
C LEU A 250 -11.77 -4.35 0.71
N ILE A 251 -11.06 -3.46 1.41
CA ILE A 251 -9.84 -2.84 0.86
C ILE A 251 -8.82 -3.91 0.51
N ILE A 252 -8.49 -4.78 1.45
CA ILE A 252 -7.53 -5.87 1.23
C ILE A 252 -8.05 -6.83 0.13
N GLY A 253 -9.36 -7.13 0.12
CA GLY A 253 -10.01 -7.94 -0.90
C GLY A 253 -9.91 -7.35 -2.31
N THR A 254 -10.00 -6.02 -2.45
CA THR A 254 -9.80 -5.35 -3.75
C THR A 254 -8.36 -5.48 -4.25
N TYR A 255 -7.37 -5.42 -3.36
CA TYR A 255 -5.98 -5.71 -3.71
C TYR A 255 -5.80 -7.13 -4.23
N SER A 256 -6.36 -8.14 -3.54
CA SER A 256 -6.33 -9.53 -3.99
C SER A 256 -7.04 -9.75 -5.34
N LEU A 257 -8.15 -9.03 -5.59
CA LEU A 257 -8.96 -9.16 -6.81
C LEU A 257 -8.27 -8.54 -8.02
N LEU A 258 -7.69 -7.37 -7.84
CA LEU A 258 -7.08 -6.58 -8.92
C LEU A 258 -5.63 -6.99 -9.21
N TRP A 259 -4.99 -7.72 -8.29
CA TRP A 259 -3.62 -8.21 -8.50
C TRP A 259 -3.52 -9.05 -9.79
N GLY A 260 -2.57 -8.69 -10.65
CA GLY A 260 -2.35 -9.33 -11.94
C GLY A 260 -3.36 -8.98 -13.05
N ILE A 261 -4.34 -8.10 -12.77
CA ILE A 261 -5.29 -7.58 -13.78
C ILE A 261 -4.88 -6.17 -14.21
N VAL A 262 -4.41 -5.36 -13.26
CA VAL A 262 -3.99 -3.99 -13.53
C VAL A 262 -2.52 -3.92 -13.91
N PRO A 263 -2.13 -2.95 -14.77
CA PRO A 263 -0.75 -2.83 -15.28
C PRO A 263 0.24 -2.23 -14.25
N PHE A 264 -0.15 -2.11 -12.99
CA PHE A 264 0.71 -1.62 -11.90
C PHE A 264 0.69 -2.60 -10.71
N SER A 265 1.73 -2.53 -9.90
CA SER A 265 1.87 -3.45 -8.76
C SER A 265 0.86 -3.14 -7.67
N LEU A 266 0.18 -4.18 -7.20
CA LEU A 266 -0.70 -4.16 -6.03
C LEU A 266 -0.13 -5.09 -4.95
N GLU A 267 1.17 -4.96 -4.66
CA GLU A 267 1.77 -5.65 -3.52
C GLU A 267 1.44 -4.90 -2.23
N ILE A 268 1.13 -5.65 -1.17
CA ILE A 268 0.99 -5.09 0.17
C ILE A 268 2.38 -4.99 0.75
N ASP A 269 2.88 -3.77 0.87
CA ASP A 269 4.19 -3.39 1.39
C ASP A 269 4.03 -2.37 2.54
N GLN A 270 5.12 -2.10 3.30
CA GLN A 270 5.11 -1.10 4.38
C GLN A 270 5.05 0.33 3.88
#